data_a7a6d100d23d9090bc255196bdce4e8c
#
_entry.id   a7a6d100d23d9090bc255196bdce4e8c
#
_cell.length_a   1.000
_cell.length_b   1.000
_cell.length_c   1.000
_cell.angle_alpha   90.00
_cell.angle_beta   90.00
_cell.angle_gamma   90.00
#
_symmetry.space_group_name_H-M   'P 1'
#
loop_
_entity.id
_entity.type
_entity.pdbx_description
1 polymer ?
#
loop_
_entity_poly.entity_id
_entity_poly.type
_entity_poly.pdbx_seq_one_letter_code
_entity_poly.pdbx_strand_id
1 'polypeptide(L)'
;MKPFFFFLCFLFLFGCEKATKYNSSPRDNFEALWRIMDENYCFFAFKDVDWDDVYDRYNLLVKDTMNQYELFDILGKMLAEVKDGHTNLISSFDMSRYWAWYEDYPANFYKEIQDNYLGTDYKIAGGMKYKRLADDQIGYVYYGSFSSGVGENNLDYMFAHFKECKGLIFDVRDNGGGSMLYSDRIASRFLEERILTGYTQYKKGNGHNDFTQPNPVYLSPSDRTRWLRPVIVLTNRHSYSATNDFVNVMRLLPQVTVMGDRTGGGSGLPFSSELPNGWSVRFSACPVLDVNKQHTEFGIDPDTAVAITDRKSTRLN
;
A
#
# COMPACT_ATOMS: atom_id res chain seq x y z
N MET A 1 45.76 51.18 -13.59
CA MET A 1 44.61 50.45 -12.98
C MET A 1 45.05 49.01 -12.68
N LYS A 2 45.21 48.66 -11.41
CA LYS A 2 45.59 47.30 -10.98
C LYS A 2 44.31 46.53 -10.66
N PRO A 3 44.10 45.28 -11.12
CA PRO A 3 42.90 44.50 -10.74
C PRO A 3 43.08 43.95 -9.30
N PHE A 4 42.08 44.18 -8.51
CA PHE A 4 41.94 43.64 -7.14
C PHE A 4 41.31 42.27 -7.26
N PHE A 5 42.07 41.20 -6.92
CA PHE A 5 41.62 39.83 -6.87
C PHE A 5 40.98 39.58 -5.48
N PHE A 6 39.65 39.40 -5.45
CA PHE A 6 38.93 39.02 -4.25
C PHE A 6 39.03 37.50 -4.09
N PHE A 7 39.80 37.05 -3.11
CA PHE A 7 39.92 35.64 -2.73
C PHE A 7 38.76 35.30 -1.78
N LEU A 8 37.73 34.61 -2.31
CA LEU A 8 36.59 34.14 -1.52
C LEU A 8 37.00 32.84 -0.84
N CYS A 9 37.36 32.91 0.45
CA CYS A 9 37.59 31.72 1.29
C CYS A 9 36.28 31.03 1.57
N PHE A 10 36.00 29.90 0.95
CA PHE A 10 34.94 28.98 1.31
C PHE A 10 35.36 28.21 2.59
N LEU A 11 34.82 28.61 3.73
CA LEU A 11 34.90 27.82 4.96
C LEU A 11 33.96 26.62 4.83
N PHE A 12 34.51 25.46 4.48
CA PHE A 12 33.83 24.20 4.66
C PHE A 12 33.71 23.89 6.17
N LEU A 13 32.53 24.14 6.73
CA LEU A 13 32.16 23.60 8.04
C LEU A 13 31.93 22.10 7.86
N PHE A 14 32.96 21.29 8.11
CA PHE A 14 32.81 19.88 8.34
C PHE A 14 32.08 19.71 9.68
N GLY A 15 30.76 19.60 9.65
CA GLY A 15 29.99 19.05 10.73
C GLY A 15 30.37 17.58 10.88
N CYS A 16 31.28 17.27 11.78
CA CYS A 16 31.46 15.90 12.26
C CYS A 16 30.20 15.52 13.03
N GLU A 17 29.18 14.99 12.36
CA GLU A 17 28.23 14.11 13.02
C GLU A 17 29.05 12.95 13.59
N LYS A 18 29.02 12.80 14.91
CA LYS A 18 29.59 11.62 15.56
C LYS A 18 28.78 10.43 15.06
N ALA A 19 29.31 9.71 14.07
CA ALA A 19 28.81 8.40 13.70
C ALA A 19 28.84 7.56 14.99
N THR A 20 27.67 7.30 15.55
CA THR A 20 27.51 6.38 16.67
C THR A 20 27.98 5.03 16.12
N LYS A 21 29.14 4.55 16.54
CA LYS A 21 29.61 3.20 16.22
C LYS A 21 28.66 2.25 16.96
N TYR A 22 27.64 1.80 16.29
CA TYR A 22 26.86 0.68 16.77
C TYR A 22 27.74 -0.56 16.65
N ASN A 23 27.97 -1.28 17.75
CA ASN A 23 28.38 -2.66 17.67
C ASN A 23 27.25 -3.43 16.97
N SER A 24 27.60 -4.39 16.14
CA SER A 24 26.60 -5.21 15.43
C SER A 24 26.26 -6.51 16.19
N SER A 25 26.33 -6.48 17.53
CA SER A 25 25.95 -7.64 18.34
C SER A 25 24.45 -7.93 18.20
N PRO A 26 24.00 -9.16 18.50
CA PRO A 26 22.57 -9.48 18.55
C PRO A 26 21.79 -8.51 19.43
N ARG A 27 22.34 -8.12 20.57
CA ARG A 27 21.72 -7.17 21.51
C ARG A 27 21.58 -5.79 20.90
N ASP A 28 22.61 -5.25 20.27
CA ASP A 28 22.57 -3.93 19.65
C ASP A 28 21.53 -3.87 18.51
N ASN A 29 21.38 -4.94 17.74
CA ASN A 29 20.37 -5.02 16.67
C ASN A 29 18.94 -5.10 17.23
N PHE A 30 18.72 -5.83 18.32
CA PHE A 30 17.43 -5.89 19.01
C PHE A 30 17.04 -4.51 19.55
N GLU A 31 17.94 -3.82 20.27
CA GLU A 31 17.72 -2.49 20.83
C GLU A 31 17.43 -1.46 19.70
N ALA A 32 18.18 -1.54 18.61
CA ALA A 32 17.97 -0.66 17.46
C ALA A 32 16.60 -0.91 16.82
N LEU A 33 16.22 -2.18 16.60
CA LEU A 33 14.92 -2.52 16.04
C LEU A 33 13.77 -2.01 16.91
N TRP A 34 13.83 -2.29 18.22
CA TRP A 34 12.81 -1.84 19.15
C TRP A 34 12.64 -0.31 19.10
N ARG A 35 13.75 0.43 19.18
CA ARG A 35 13.75 1.90 19.14
C ARG A 35 13.23 2.45 17.81
N ILE A 36 13.67 1.88 16.68
CA ILE A 36 13.19 2.31 15.36
C ILE A 36 11.67 2.19 15.28
N MET A 37 11.13 1.07 15.75
CA MET A 37 9.68 0.86 15.76
C MET A 37 9.00 1.77 16.77
N ASP A 38 9.50 1.89 17.99
CA ASP A 38 8.95 2.73 19.05
C ASP A 38 8.77 4.19 18.61
N GLU A 39 9.81 4.75 18.01
CA GLU A 39 9.81 6.16 17.58
C GLU A 39 9.00 6.40 16.30
N ASN A 40 8.86 5.41 15.42
CA ASN A 40 8.41 5.67 14.05
C ASN A 40 7.16 4.90 13.60
N TYR A 41 6.84 3.74 14.17
CA TYR A 41 5.66 2.99 13.79
C TYR A 41 4.37 3.74 14.17
N CYS A 42 3.42 3.84 13.23
CA CYS A 42 2.30 4.77 13.39
C CYS A 42 1.02 4.17 13.97
N PHE A 43 0.96 2.86 14.23
CA PHE A 43 -0.30 2.20 14.60
C PHE A 43 -0.30 1.51 15.97
N PHE A 44 0.68 1.75 16.85
CA PHE A 44 0.67 1.12 18.17
C PHE A 44 -0.63 1.34 18.93
N ALA A 45 -1.02 2.63 19.10
CA ALA A 45 -2.25 2.96 19.80
C ALA A 45 -3.51 2.51 19.04
N PHE A 46 -3.51 2.58 17.71
CA PHE A 46 -4.66 2.17 16.89
C PHE A 46 -4.90 0.65 16.91
N LYS A 47 -3.82 -0.14 16.99
CA LYS A 47 -3.87 -1.60 17.04
C LYS A 47 -3.84 -2.17 18.47
N ASP A 48 -3.81 -1.30 19.48
CA ASP A 48 -3.72 -1.66 20.90
C ASP A 48 -2.53 -2.59 21.19
N VAL A 49 -1.36 -2.23 20.68
CA VAL A 49 -0.11 -2.97 20.90
C VAL A 49 0.73 -2.27 21.96
N ASP A 50 0.96 -2.95 23.07
CA ASP A 50 1.91 -2.54 24.10
C ASP A 50 3.34 -2.94 23.67
N TRP A 51 4.07 -1.95 23.12
CA TRP A 51 5.39 -2.20 22.57
C TRP A 51 6.47 -2.38 23.65
N ASP A 52 6.25 -1.87 24.86
CA ASP A 52 7.11 -2.10 26.01
C ASP A 52 6.96 -3.55 26.52
N ASP A 53 5.73 -4.09 26.57
CA ASP A 53 5.51 -5.51 26.88
C ASP A 53 6.18 -6.41 25.84
N VAL A 54 6.11 -6.04 24.56
CA VAL A 54 6.82 -6.77 23.49
C VAL A 54 8.32 -6.73 23.74
N TYR A 55 8.90 -5.56 24.11
CA TYR A 55 10.31 -5.50 24.48
C TYR A 55 10.66 -6.47 25.59
N ASP A 56 9.94 -6.45 26.69
CA ASP A 56 10.24 -7.25 27.88
C ASP A 56 10.23 -8.76 27.55
N ARG A 57 9.24 -9.21 26.77
CA ARG A 57 9.14 -10.62 26.34
C ARG A 57 10.30 -11.04 25.44
N TYR A 58 10.65 -10.25 24.45
CA TYR A 58 11.67 -10.58 23.45
C TYR A 58 13.09 -10.35 23.97
N ASN A 59 13.29 -9.39 24.88
CA ASN A 59 14.57 -9.13 25.55
C ASN A 59 15.09 -10.36 26.30
N LEU A 60 14.22 -11.18 26.86
CA LEU A 60 14.59 -12.44 27.54
C LEU A 60 15.09 -13.52 26.55
N LEU A 61 14.73 -13.42 25.28
CA LEU A 61 15.07 -14.38 24.25
C LEU A 61 16.42 -14.10 23.58
N VAL A 62 16.81 -12.83 23.48
CA VAL A 62 18.02 -12.40 22.77
C VAL A 62 19.28 -12.65 23.61
N LYS A 63 20.24 -13.35 23.03
CA LYS A 63 21.55 -13.66 23.63
C LYS A 63 22.65 -13.27 22.67
N ASP A 64 23.75 -12.73 23.18
CA ASP A 64 24.91 -12.30 22.37
C ASP A 64 25.64 -13.45 21.67
N THR A 65 25.38 -14.69 22.07
CA THR A 65 25.91 -15.91 21.44
C THR A 65 25.11 -16.38 20.23
N MET A 66 23.98 -15.73 19.92
CA MET A 66 23.14 -16.10 18.78
C MET A 66 23.82 -15.89 17.46
N ASN A 67 23.61 -16.82 16.53
CA ASN A 67 23.94 -16.60 15.14
C ASN A 67 22.90 -15.70 14.43
N GLN A 68 23.23 -15.26 13.23
CA GLN A 68 22.38 -14.34 12.48
C GLN A 68 20.98 -14.90 12.13
N TYR A 69 20.83 -16.22 11.95
CA TYR A 69 19.56 -16.84 11.60
C TYR A 69 18.62 -16.90 12.81
N GLU A 70 19.16 -17.28 13.98
CA GLU A 70 18.41 -17.27 15.24
C GLU A 70 17.94 -15.86 15.59
N LEU A 71 18.81 -14.86 15.43
CA LEU A 71 18.46 -13.46 15.65
C LEU A 71 17.36 -13.00 14.68
N PHE A 72 17.48 -13.33 13.39
CA PHE A 72 16.49 -12.95 12.38
C PHE A 72 15.10 -13.49 12.70
N ASP A 73 15.02 -14.77 13.11
CA ASP A 73 13.77 -15.40 13.47
C ASP A 73 13.11 -14.75 14.69
N ILE A 74 13.89 -14.36 15.69
CA ILE A 74 13.38 -13.68 16.89
C ILE A 74 12.88 -12.28 16.53
N LEU A 75 13.69 -11.48 15.82
CA LEU A 75 13.31 -10.14 15.43
C LEU A 75 12.13 -10.12 14.45
N GLY A 76 12.04 -11.11 13.56
CA GLY A 76 10.90 -11.28 12.67
C GLY A 76 9.61 -11.59 13.43
N LYS A 77 9.67 -12.45 14.45
CA LYS A 77 8.52 -12.73 15.34
C LYS A 77 8.11 -11.52 16.16
N MET A 78 9.07 -10.75 16.66
CA MET A 78 8.83 -9.50 17.36
C MET A 78 8.06 -8.50 16.47
N LEU A 79 8.48 -8.32 15.23
CA LEU A 79 7.77 -7.47 14.28
C LEU A 79 6.36 -7.98 13.93
N ALA A 80 6.14 -9.29 13.95
CA ALA A 80 4.83 -9.86 13.67
C ALA A 80 3.77 -9.52 14.73
N GLU A 81 4.17 -9.11 15.94
CA GLU A 81 3.24 -8.68 17.00
C GLU A 81 2.37 -7.49 16.57
N VAL A 82 2.87 -6.61 15.71
CA VAL A 82 2.10 -5.46 15.21
C VAL A 82 1.05 -5.84 14.14
N LYS A 83 1.02 -7.09 13.68
CA LYS A 83 0.04 -7.63 12.71
C LYS A 83 -0.14 -6.72 11.49
N ASP A 84 0.96 -6.34 10.86
CA ASP A 84 1.01 -5.37 9.76
C ASP A 84 1.75 -5.94 8.56
N GLY A 85 1.08 -6.02 7.41
CA GLY A 85 1.66 -6.53 6.16
C GLY A 85 2.77 -5.63 5.58
N HIS A 86 2.82 -4.36 6.00
CA HIS A 86 3.89 -3.43 5.62
C HIS A 86 5.12 -3.52 6.54
N THR A 87 5.04 -4.26 7.66
CA THR A 87 6.16 -4.39 8.60
C THR A 87 6.97 -5.65 8.30
N ASN A 88 8.23 -5.45 7.89
CA ASN A 88 9.11 -6.50 7.42
C ASN A 88 10.54 -6.28 7.93
N LEU A 89 11.23 -7.36 8.29
CA LEU A 89 12.69 -7.38 8.43
C LEU A 89 13.28 -8.01 7.16
N ILE A 90 14.27 -7.37 6.57
CA ILE A 90 14.86 -7.78 5.29
C ILE A 90 16.35 -7.97 5.49
N SER A 91 16.83 -9.17 5.15
CA SER A 91 18.24 -9.54 5.14
C SER A 91 18.66 -9.99 3.73
N SER A 92 19.94 -10.37 3.58
CA SER A 92 20.44 -10.95 2.32
C SER A 92 19.93 -12.38 2.08
N PHE A 93 19.36 -13.05 3.08
CA PHE A 93 18.96 -14.46 3.00
C PHE A 93 17.46 -14.69 3.20
N ASP A 94 16.70 -13.76 3.85
CA ASP A 94 15.26 -13.90 4.04
C ASP A 94 14.59 -12.54 4.28
N MET A 95 13.24 -12.55 4.21
CA MET A 95 12.35 -11.45 4.56
C MET A 95 11.26 -11.93 5.50
N SER A 96 11.21 -11.42 6.74
CA SER A 96 10.10 -11.66 7.65
C SER A 96 8.83 -10.93 7.19
N ARG A 97 7.67 -11.50 7.47
CA ARG A 97 6.37 -10.95 7.05
C ARG A 97 5.24 -11.45 7.91
N TYR A 98 4.23 -10.64 8.09
CA TYR A 98 2.95 -11.03 8.67
C TYR A 98 1.89 -11.05 7.57
N TRP A 99 1.36 -12.24 7.24
CA TRP A 99 0.38 -12.41 6.16
C TRP A 99 -0.97 -12.93 6.63
N ALA A 100 -1.12 -13.25 7.91
CA ALA A 100 -2.37 -13.74 8.47
C ALA A 100 -3.54 -12.74 8.38
N TRP A 101 -3.28 -11.49 7.98
CA TRP A 101 -4.33 -10.47 7.80
C TRP A 101 -5.35 -10.82 6.70
N TYR A 102 -5.09 -11.81 5.85
CA TYR A 102 -6.02 -12.28 4.82
C TYR A 102 -6.40 -13.75 4.94
N GLU A 103 -5.80 -14.51 5.84
CA GLU A 103 -5.98 -15.98 5.93
C GLU A 103 -7.40 -16.39 6.31
N ASP A 104 -8.10 -15.59 7.13
CA ASP A 104 -9.47 -15.85 7.59
C ASP A 104 -10.55 -15.42 6.59
N TYR A 105 -10.16 -15.02 5.38
CA TYR A 105 -11.08 -14.54 4.35
C TYR A 105 -11.10 -15.51 3.16
N PRO A 106 -12.28 -15.68 2.49
CA PRO A 106 -12.36 -16.44 1.26
C PRO A 106 -11.50 -15.77 0.18
N ALA A 107 -10.91 -16.55 -0.71
CA ALA A 107 -10.09 -16.01 -1.80
C ALA A 107 -10.87 -15.03 -2.69
N ASN A 108 -12.14 -15.31 -2.95
CA ASN A 108 -13.07 -14.53 -3.77
C ASN A 108 -12.51 -14.05 -5.13
N PHE A 109 -11.50 -14.74 -5.59
CA PHE A 109 -10.87 -14.56 -6.90
C PHE A 109 -10.27 -15.88 -7.36
N TYR A 110 -10.55 -16.27 -8.61
CA TYR A 110 -9.98 -17.44 -9.23
C TYR A 110 -9.52 -17.06 -10.63
N LYS A 111 -8.23 -17.22 -10.85
CA LYS A 111 -7.60 -16.84 -12.13
C LYS A 111 -8.22 -17.57 -13.33
N GLU A 112 -8.59 -18.81 -13.17
CA GLU A 112 -9.23 -19.62 -14.23
C GLU A 112 -10.58 -19.04 -14.65
N ILE A 113 -11.35 -18.48 -13.68
CA ILE A 113 -12.61 -17.81 -13.99
C ILE A 113 -12.36 -16.53 -14.75
N GLN A 114 -11.40 -15.72 -14.29
CA GLN A 114 -11.02 -14.48 -14.98
C GLN A 114 -10.54 -14.78 -16.41
N ASP A 115 -9.67 -15.77 -16.58
CA ASP A 115 -9.13 -16.16 -17.90
C ASP A 115 -10.26 -16.60 -18.85
N ASN A 116 -11.31 -17.26 -18.35
CA ASN A 116 -12.50 -17.62 -19.15
C ASN A 116 -13.26 -16.38 -19.65
N TYR A 117 -13.41 -15.34 -18.82
CA TYR A 117 -14.04 -14.09 -19.24
C TYR A 117 -13.17 -13.28 -20.19
N LEU A 118 -11.86 -13.22 -19.96
CA LEU A 118 -10.91 -12.51 -20.81
C LEU A 118 -10.73 -13.23 -22.16
N GLY A 119 -10.68 -14.56 -22.17
CA GLY A 119 -10.34 -15.35 -23.36
C GLY A 119 -8.90 -15.08 -23.80
N THR A 120 -8.65 -15.14 -25.11
CA THR A 120 -7.32 -14.93 -25.71
C THR A 120 -7.22 -13.62 -26.49
N ASP A 121 -8.33 -12.91 -26.69
CA ASP A 121 -8.47 -11.72 -27.53
C ASP A 121 -8.56 -10.41 -26.73
N TYR A 122 -8.20 -10.42 -25.43
CA TYR A 122 -8.11 -9.22 -24.64
C TYR A 122 -6.96 -8.30 -25.09
N LYS A 123 -7.09 -7.01 -24.77
CA LYS A 123 -6.06 -6.00 -25.02
C LYS A 123 -5.24 -5.75 -23.75
N ILE A 124 -4.06 -5.17 -23.93
CA ILE A 124 -3.15 -4.80 -22.84
C ILE A 124 -2.84 -3.31 -22.93
N ALA A 125 -2.96 -2.59 -21.82
CA ALA A 125 -2.58 -1.19 -21.71
C ALA A 125 -1.74 -1.00 -20.42
N GLY A 126 -0.43 -0.96 -20.55
CA GLY A 126 0.47 -1.05 -19.40
C GLY A 126 0.25 -2.36 -18.65
N GLY A 127 0.06 -2.30 -17.32
CA GLY A 127 -0.24 -3.49 -16.50
C GLY A 127 -1.69 -3.97 -16.55
N MET A 128 -2.58 -3.30 -17.29
CA MET A 128 -4.01 -3.64 -17.37
C MET A 128 -4.30 -4.60 -18.51
N LYS A 129 -5.15 -5.61 -18.23
CA LYS A 129 -5.81 -6.42 -19.26
C LYS A 129 -7.25 -5.94 -19.39
N TYR A 130 -7.74 -5.78 -20.61
CA TYR A 130 -9.09 -5.27 -20.79
C TYR A 130 -9.79 -5.79 -22.04
N LYS A 131 -11.11 -5.85 -21.97
CA LYS A 131 -11.99 -6.37 -23.03
C LYS A 131 -13.40 -5.78 -22.89
N ARG A 132 -14.17 -5.80 -23.97
CA ARG A 132 -15.63 -5.58 -23.91
C ARG A 132 -16.34 -6.90 -23.66
N LEU A 133 -17.35 -6.86 -22.80
CA LEU A 133 -18.21 -7.99 -22.44
C LEU A 133 -19.68 -7.64 -22.74
N ALA A 134 -20.58 -8.65 -22.65
CA ALA A 134 -22.01 -8.48 -22.79
C ALA A 134 -22.38 -7.74 -24.10
N ASP A 135 -22.06 -8.32 -25.23
CA ASP A 135 -22.30 -7.75 -26.56
C ASP A 135 -21.81 -6.29 -26.68
N ASP A 136 -20.59 -6.05 -26.22
CA ASP A 136 -19.90 -4.76 -26.21
C ASP A 136 -20.53 -3.68 -25.31
N GLN A 137 -21.47 -4.04 -24.44
CA GLN A 137 -22.15 -3.06 -23.55
C GLN A 137 -21.33 -2.71 -22.31
N ILE A 138 -20.44 -3.61 -21.87
CA ILE A 138 -19.67 -3.45 -20.61
C ILE A 138 -18.19 -3.52 -20.90
N GLY A 139 -17.43 -2.51 -20.47
CA GLY A 139 -15.98 -2.58 -20.40
C GLY A 139 -15.57 -3.39 -19.18
N TYR A 140 -14.58 -4.28 -19.33
CA TYR A 140 -13.94 -4.99 -18.23
C TYR A 140 -12.47 -4.70 -18.23
N VAL A 141 -11.92 -4.29 -17.09
CA VAL A 141 -10.50 -4.05 -16.86
C VAL A 141 -10.08 -4.86 -15.65
N TYR A 142 -9.02 -5.64 -15.80
CA TYR A 142 -8.30 -6.23 -14.69
C TYR A 142 -6.95 -5.55 -14.52
N TYR A 143 -6.66 -5.11 -13.29
CA TYR A 143 -5.38 -4.51 -12.93
C TYR A 143 -4.84 -5.21 -11.67
N GLY A 144 -3.92 -6.16 -11.88
CA GLY A 144 -3.43 -7.05 -10.82
C GLY A 144 -2.33 -6.46 -9.94
N SER A 145 -1.76 -5.29 -10.28
CA SER A 145 -0.74 -4.66 -9.44
C SER A 145 -0.50 -3.21 -9.81
N PHE A 146 -0.55 -2.32 -8.84
CA PHE A 146 -0.10 -0.93 -8.97
C PHE A 146 1.43 -0.78 -9.05
N SER A 147 2.19 -1.88 -8.99
CA SER A 147 3.62 -1.88 -9.37
C SER A 147 3.83 -1.97 -10.88
N SER A 148 2.82 -2.38 -11.63
CA SER A 148 2.85 -2.41 -13.09
C SER A 148 2.52 -1.03 -13.66
N GLY A 149 3.43 -0.47 -14.46
CA GLY A 149 3.30 0.88 -14.98
C GLY A 149 2.09 1.07 -15.88
N VAL A 150 1.40 2.20 -15.73
CA VAL A 150 0.33 2.66 -16.61
C VAL A 150 0.55 4.13 -16.94
N GLY A 151 0.66 4.45 -18.23
CA GLY A 151 0.81 5.81 -18.74
C GLY A 151 -0.51 6.42 -19.18
N GLU A 152 -0.52 7.74 -19.39
CA GLU A 152 -1.71 8.46 -19.84
C GLU A 152 -2.25 7.93 -21.16
N ASN A 153 -1.37 7.65 -22.14
CA ASN A 153 -1.78 7.12 -23.44
C ASN A 153 -2.38 5.69 -23.33
N ASN A 154 -1.98 4.90 -22.33
CA ASN A 154 -2.60 3.60 -22.07
C ASN A 154 -4.07 3.77 -21.67
N LEU A 155 -4.34 4.73 -20.78
CA LEU A 155 -5.71 5.05 -20.33
C LEU A 155 -6.53 5.67 -21.46
N ASP A 156 -5.99 6.60 -22.23
CA ASP A 156 -6.69 7.22 -23.37
C ASP A 156 -7.14 6.16 -24.38
N TYR A 157 -6.25 5.24 -24.75
CA TYR A 157 -6.56 4.19 -25.69
C TYR A 157 -7.60 3.20 -25.15
N MET A 158 -7.50 2.84 -23.89
CA MET A 158 -8.47 1.97 -23.20
C MET A 158 -9.86 2.62 -23.16
N PHE A 159 -9.97 3.88 -22.72
CA PHE A 159 -11.26 4.57 -22.69
C PHE A 159 -11.84 4.84 -24.07
N ALA A 160 -11.01 5.13 -25.07
CA ALA A 160 -11.46 5.21 -26.45
C ALA A 160 -12.04 3.86 -26.95
N HIS A 161 -11.43 2.75 -26.56
CA HIS A 161 -11.95 1.42 -26.87
C HIS A 161 -13.32 1.18 -26.22
N PHE A 162 -13.56 1.71 -25.02
CA PHE A 162 -14.82 1.56 -24.28
C PHE A 162 -15.86 2.65 -24.56
N LYS A 163 -15.63 3.54 -25.51
CA LYS A 163 -16.47 4.74 -25.68
C LYS A 163 -17.97 4.44 -25.85
N GLU A 164 -18.32 3.30 -26.42
CA GLU A 164 -19.73 2.87 -26.63
C GLU A 164 -20.29 2.01 -25.49
N CYS A 165 -19.45 1.57 -24.54
CA CYS A 165 -19.92 0.78 -23.40
C CYS A 165 -20.76 1.64 -22.45
N LYS A 166 -21.78 1.04 -21.86
CA LYS A 166 -22.71 1.70 -20.91
C LYS A 166 -22.18 1.77 -19.48
N GLY A 167 -21.30 0.82 -19.11
CA GLY A 167 -20.69 0.70 -17.79
C GLY A 167 -19.32 0.06 -17.86
N LEU A 168 -18.59 0.14 -16.75
CA LEU A 168 -17.27 -0.39 -16.60
C LEU A 168 -17.19 -1.27 -15.34
N ILE A 169 -16.54 -2.42 -15.46
CA ILE A 169 -16.07 -3.21 -14.32
C ILE A 169 -14.56 -3.01 -14.22
N PHE A 170 -14.10 -2.48 -13.09
CA PHE A 170 -12.69 -2.30 -12.79
C PHE A 170 -12.28 -3.28 -11.68
N ASP A 171 -11.64 -4.37 -12.06
CA ASP A 171 -11.32 -5.48 -11.19
C ASP A 171 -9.91 -5.31 -10.59
N VAL A 172 -9.85 -5.04 -9.28
CA VAL A 172 -8.61 -4.93 -8.50
C VAL A 172 -8.49 -6.04 -7.45
N ARG A 173 -9.20 -7.14 -7.64
CA ARG A 173 -9.02 -8.32 -6.79
C ARG A 173 -7.60 -8.88 -7.00
N ASP A 174 -7.01 -9.41 -5.93
CA ASP A 174 -5.62 -9.89 -5.87
C ASP A 174 -4.57 -8.84 -6.25
N ASN A 175 -4.90 -7.56 -6.13
CA ASN A 175 -3.97 -6.47 -6.33
C ASN A 175 -3.39 -6.01 -4.99
N GLY A 176 -2.17 -6.43 -4.68
CA GLY A 176 -1.47 -6.10 -3.43
C GLY A 176 -0.94 -4.66 -3.33
N GLY A 177 -1.31 -3.79 -4.25
CA GLY A 177 -0.89 -2.38 -4.25
C GLY A 177 0.32 -2.10 -5.11
N GLY A 178 1.11 -1.09 -4.70
CA GLY A 178 2.28 -0.59 -5.41
C GLY A 178 2.36 0.94 -5.34
N SER A 179 2.40 1.61 -6.48
CA SER A 179 2.58 3.06 -6.57
C SER A 179 1.27 3.84 -6.43
N MET A 180 1.21 4.73 -5.45
CA MET A 180 0.13 5.72 -5.29
C MET A 180 -0.02 6.61 -6.52
N LEU A 181 1.07 6.92 -7.23
CA LEU A 181 1.03 7.71 -8.47
C LEU A 181 0.14 7.05 -9.54
N TYR A 182 0.15 5.72 -9.64
CA TYR A 182 -0.72 5.02 -10.59
C TYR A 182 -2.16 4.92 -10.09
N SER A 183 -2.36 4.80 -8.76
CA SER A 183 -3.67 4.92 -8.13
C SER A 183 -4.32 6.25 -8.49
N ASP A 184 -3.66 7.36 -8.19
CA ASP A 184 -4.14 8.71 -8.47
C ASP A 184 -4.38 8.96 -9.96
N ARG A 185 -3.45 8.52 -10.82
CA ARG A 185 -3.57 8.66 -12.27
C ARG A 185 -4.80 7.97 -12.81
N ILE A 186 -5.10 6.77 -12.35
CA ILE A 186 -6.27 6.04 -12.78
C ILE A 186 -7.52 6.66 -12.19
N ALA A 187 -7.56 6.94 -10.88
CA ALA A 187 -8.70 7.51 -10.19
C ALA A 187 -9.09 8.89 -10.75
N SER A 188 -8.12 9.72 -11.12
CA SER A 188 -8.37 11.05 -11.72
C SER A 188 -9.21 11.01 -13.00
N ARG A 189 -9.23 9.87 -13.70
CA ARG A 189 -10.02 9.66 -14.91
C ARG A 189 -11.52 9.47 -14.66
N PHE A 190 -11.90 9.27 -13.40
CA PHE A 190 -13.29 9.07 -12.98
C PHE A 190 -13.89 10.30 -12.28
N LEU A 191 -13.08 11.32 -12.01
CA LEU A 191 -13.50 12.53 -11.33
C LEU A 191 -14.13 13.53 -12.30
N GLU A 192 -15.20 14.19 -11.86
CA GLU A 192 -15.79 15.35 -12.54
C GLU A 192 -15.16 16.65 -12.08
N GLU A 193 -14.88 16.76 -10.77
CA GLU A 193 -14.29 17.93 -10.13
C GLU A 193 -13.18 17.51 -9.13
N ARG A 194 -12.46 18.50 -8.58
CA ARG A 194 -11.48 18.26 -7.52
C ARG A 194 -12.18 17.91 -6.21
N ILE A 195 -11.84 16.77 -5.63
CA ILE A 195 -12.42 16.28 -4.39
C ILE A 195 -11.38 16.12 -3.29
N LEU A 196 -11.82 16.23 -2.03
CA LEU A 196 -11.06 15.76 -0.87
C LEU A 196 -11.12 14.22 -0.87
N THR A 197 -9.96 13.56 -0.85
CA THR A 197 -9.87 12.08 -0.86
C THR A 197 -9.60 11.50 0.52
N GLY A 198 -9.09 12.31 1.44
CA GLY A 198 -8.74 11.89 2.80
C GLY A 198 -7.71 12.82 3.43
N TYR A 199 -6.97 12.27 4.37
CA TYR A 199 -5.95 12.99 5.11
C TYR A 199 -4.71 12.12 5.33
N THR A 200 -3.55 12.78 5.51
CA THR A 200 -2.32 12.13 5.96
C THR A 200 -1.84 12.79 7.26
N GLN A 201 -1.19 12.00 8.10
CA GLN A 201 -0.51 12.49 9.28
C GLN A 201 0.95 12.07 9.26
N TYR A 202 1.81 12.88 9.87
CA TYR A 202 3.24 12.60 9.99
C TYR A 202 3.64 12.66 11.46
N LYS A 203 4.60 11.82 11.85
CA LYS A 203 5.20 11.92 13.18
C LYS A 203 5.86 13.29 13.34
N LYS A 204 5.69 13.92 14.52
CA LYS A 204 6.29 15.18 14.90
C LYS A 204 7.09 15.09 16.20
N GLY A 205 7.14 13.92 16.82
CA GLY A 205 7.83 13.59 18.06
C GLY A 205 7.92 12.09 18.24
N ASN A 206 8.56 11.64 19.32
CA ASN A 206 8.85 10.21 19.56
C ASN A 206 7.69 9.46 20.24
N GLY A 207 6.70 10.16 20.83
CA GLY A 207 5.56 9.49 21.45
C GLY A 207 4.64 8.82 20.42
N HIS A 208 4.02 7.71 20.78
CA HIS A 208 3.21 6.89 19.88
C HIS A 208 2.06 7.67 19.21
N ASN A 209 1.53 8.70 19.88
CA ASN A 209 0.45 9.56 19.38
C ASN A 209 0.91 10.94 18.91
N ASP A 210 2.21 11.17 18.80
CA ASP A 210 2.77 12.45 18.40
C ASP A 210 2.69 12.65 16.88
N PHE A 211 1.51 13.00 16.39
CA PHE A 211 1.26 13.27 14.99
C PHE A 211 0.96 14.74 14.71
N THR A 212 1.19 15.16 13.47
CA THR A 212 0.65 16.42 12.96
C THR A 212 -0.88 16.40 12.98
N GLN A 213 -1.50 17.59 12.89
CA GLN A 213 -2.92 17.61 12.52
C GLN A 213 -3.12 16.91 11.17
N PRO A 214 -4.27 16.27 10.93
CA PRO A 214 -4.56 15.65 9.65
C PRO A 214 -4.45 16.65 8.49
N ASN A 215 -3.52 16.40 7.57
CA ASN A 215 -3.30 17.24 6.39
C ASN A 215 -4.23 16.75 5.26
N PRO A 216 -5.09 17.60 4.70
CA PRO A 216 -6.04 17.19 3.67
C PRO A 216 -5.32 16.83 2.36
N VAL A 217 -5.76 15.73 1.77
CA VAL A 217 -5.31 15.24 0.46
C VAL A 217 -6.43 15.43 -0.54
N TYR A 218 -6.11 16.02 -1.69
CA TYR A 218 -7.06 16.28 -2.76
C TYR A 218 -6.61 15.63 -4.06
N LEU A 219 -7.56 15.14 -4.83
CA LEU A 219 -7.32 14.68 -6.18
C LEU A 219 -8.13 15.55 -7.17
N SER A 220 -7.46 15.99 -8.24
CA SER A 220 -8.09 16.73 -9.33
C SER A 220 -8.43 15.82 -10.50
N PRO A 221 -9.48 16.12 -11.27
CA PRO A 221 -9.78 15.37 -12.47
C PRO A 221 -8.65 15.47 -13.49
N SER A 222 -8.45 14.43 -14.26
CA SER A 222 -7.58 14.46 -15.42
C SER A 222 -8.11 15.45 -16.49
N ASP A 223 -7.22 16.14 -17.16
CA ASP A 223 -7.52 16.97 -18.33
C ASP A 223 -7.72 16.15 -19.63
N ARG A 224 -7.51 14.84 -19.56
CA ARG A 224 -7.67 13.89 -20.67
C ARG A 224 -9.03 13.19 -20.64
N THR A 225 -9.21 12.18 -21.49
CA THR A 225 -10.45 11.38 -21.54
C THR A 225 -10.82 10.84 -20.16
N ARG A 226 -12.03 11.14 -19.70
CA ARG A 226 -12.59 10.71 -18.42
C ARG A 226 -13.78 9.77 -18.63
N TRP A 227 -14.03 8.93 -17.64
CA TRP A 227 -15.15 8.02 -17.59
C TRP A 227 -16.11 8.40 -16.46
N LEU A 228 -17.24 9.00 -16.79
CA LEU A 228 -18.21 9.49 -15.83
C LEU A 228 -19.52 8.66 -15.83
N ARG A 229 -19.52 7.52 -16.52
CA ARG A 229 -20.61 6.54 -16.53
C ARG A 229 -20.47 5.54 -15.38
N PRO A 230 -21.48 4.67 -15.12
CA PRO A 230 -21.44 3.71 -14.04
C PRO A 230 -20.18 2.85 -14.05
N VAL A 231 -19.63 2.60 -12.85
CA VAL A 231 -18.45 1.77 -12.59
C VAL A 231 -18.73 0.82 -11.43
N ILE A 232 -18.38 -0.44 -11.60
CA ILE A 232 -18.25 -1.39 -10.51
C ILE A 232 -16.77 -1.61 -10.26
N VAL A 233 -16.31 -1.40 -9.03
CA VAL A 233 -14.96 -1.77 -8.59
C VAL A 233 -15.04 -3.09 -7.84
N LEU A 234 -14.37 -4.13 -8.37
CA LEU A 234 -14.34 -5.44 -7.72
C LEU A 234 -13.15 -5.53 -6.76
N THR A 235 -13.43 -5.90 -5.52
CA THR A 235 -12.45 -6.01 -4.43
C THR A 235 -12.46 -7.38 -3.77
N ASN A 236 -11.33 -7.78 -3.19
CA ASN A 236 -11.24 -8.87 -2.24
C ASN A 236 -10.21 -8.54 -1.15
N ARG A 237 -10.00 -9.46 -0.21
CA ARG A 237 -9.07 -9.24 0.90
C ARG A 237 -7.63 -8.97 0.49
N HIS A 238 -7.21 -9.41 -0.69
CA HIS A 238 -5.89 -9.11 -1.28
C HIS A 238 -5.82 -7.73 -1.98
N SER A 239 -6.92 -6.98 -2.09
CA SER A 239 -6.90 -5.56 -2.51
C SER A 239 -6.28 -4.71 -1.40
N TYR A 240 -4.95 -4.47 -1.45
CA TYR A 240 -4.16 -3.98 -0.31
C TYR A 240 -3.32 -2.75 -0.66
N SER A 241 -2.94 -1.94 0.34
CA SER A 241 -2.00 -0.82 0.19
C SER A 241 -2.51 0.23 -0.81
N ALA A 242 -1.77 0.57 -1.87
CA ALA A 242 -2.21 1.53 -2.90
C ALA A 242 -3.53 1.14 -3.56
N THR A 243 -3.90 -0.15 -3.57
CA THR A 243 -5.22 -0.61 -4.02
C THR A 243 -6.31 -0.23 -3.03
N ASN A 244 -6.05 -0.35 -1.73
CA ASN A 244 -6.97 0.11 -0.69
C ASN A 244 -7.21 1.62 -0.79
N ASP A 245 -6.15 2.39 -1.05
CA ASP A 245 -6.27 3.83 -1.29
C ASP A 245 -7.06 4.15 -2.57
N PHE A 246 -6.79 3.45 -3.68
CA PHE A 246 -7.61 3.54 -4.90
C PHE A 246 -9.09 3.31 -4.62
N VAL A 247 -9.43 2.27 -3.87
CA VAL A 247 -10.82 1.98 -3.48
C VAL A 247 -11.38 3.08 -2.58
N ASN A 248 -10.56 3.62 -1.66
CA ASN A 248 -10.94 4.74 -0.80
C ASN A 248 -11.33 5.99 -1.62
N VAL A 249 -10.62 6.28 -2.70
CA VAL A 249 -10.98 7.39 -3.60
C VAL A 249 -12.21 7.05 -4.43
N MET A 250 -12.24 5.88 -5.05
CA MET A 250 -13.31 5.49 -5.97
C MET A 250 -14.68 5.41 -5.30
N ARG A 251 -14.77 4.93 -4.05
CA ARG A 251 -16.05 4.87 -3.31
C ARG A 251 -16.69 6.24 -3.01
N LEU A 252 -15.93 7.33 -3.15
CA LEU A 252 -16.46 8.69 -2.97
C LEU A 252 -17.26 9.18 -4.19
N LEU A 253 -17.18 8.49 -5.32
CA LEU A 253 -17.74 8.92 -6.59
C LEU A 253 -19.15 8.36 -6.76
N PRO A 254 -20.17 9.21 -7.07
CA PRO A 254 -21.57 8.79 -7.10
C PRO A 254 -21.92 7.73 -8.16
N GLN A 255 -21.09 7.62 -9.22
CA GLN A 255 -21.24 6.63 -10.28
C GLN A 255 -20.54 5.30 -9.98
N VAL A 256 -19.84 5.17 -8.85
CA VAL A 256 -19.05 3.99 -8.48
C VAL A 256 -19.81 3.15 -7.44
N THR A 257 -19.79 1.84 -7.63
CA THR A 257 -20.21 0.85 -6.62
C THR A 257 -19.05 -0.09 -6.36
N VAL A 258 -18.62 -0.22 -5.12
CA VAL A 258 -17.62 -1.21 -4.70
C VAL A 258 -18.32 -2.53 -4.40
N MET A 259 -17.86 -3.62 -5.01
CA MET A 259 -18.49 -4.93 -4.89
C MET A 259 -17.47 -6.03 -4.63
N GLY A 260 -17.80 -6.99 -3.79
CA GLY A 260 -16.96 -8.14 -3.46
C GLY A 260 -16.76 -8.30 -1.96
N ASP A 261 -15.51 -8.44 -1.50
CA ASP A 261 -15.15 -8.49 -0.09
C ASP A 261 -14.53 -7.18 0.39
N ARG A 262 -14.45 -7.04 1.72
CA ARG A 262 -13.64 -6.02 2.37
C ARG A 262 -12.20 -6.07 1.84
N THR A 263 -11.63 -4.92 1.52
CA THR A 263 -10.22 -4.81 1.13
C THR A 263 -9.27 -5.22 2.25
N GLY A 264 -8.00 -5.40 1.93
CA GLY A 264 -6.96 -5.79 2.89
C GLY A 264 -6.48 -4.69 3.82
N GLY A 265 -6.75 -3.44 3.48
CA GLY A 265 -6.23 -2.30 4.25
C GLY A 265 -4.80 -1.93 3.88
N GLY A 266 -3.94 -1.74 4.90
CA GLY A 266 -2.56 -1.29 4.70
C GLY A 266 -2.48 0.20 4.38
N SER A 267 -3.11 1.03 5.22
CA SER A 267 -3.19 2.49 5.04
C SER A 267 -2.02 3.27 5.65
N GLY A 268 -1.00 2.59 6.17
CA GLY A 268 0.23 3.22 6.62
C GLY A 268 1.24 3.35 5.48
N LEU A 269 1.63 4.57 5.11
CA LEU A 269 2.71 4.75 4.13
C LEU A 269 4.00 4.16 4.72
N PRO A 270 4.64 3.17 4.06
CA PRO A 270 5.79 2.50 4.62
C PRO A 270 7.07 3.30 4.42
N PHE A 271 7.91 3.29 5.47
CA PHE A 271 9.28 3.77 5.45
C PHE A 271 10.24 2.62 5.77
N SER A 272 11.52 2.84 5.58
CA SER A 272 12.54 1.87 5.91
C SER A 272 13.67 2.54 6.70
N SER A 273 14.27 1.77 7.62
CA SER A 273 15.46 2.10 8.36
C SER A 273 16.43 0.94 8.32
N GLU A 274 17.65 1.13 8.77
CA GLU A 274 18.72 0.12 8.75
C GLU A 274 19.14 -0.22 10.18
N LEU A 275 19.36 -1.51 10.45
CA LEU A 275 19.91 -2.02 11.69
C LEU A 275 21.45 -1.99 11.64
N PRO A 276 22.14 -2.02 12.80
CA PRO A 276 23.62 -2.01 12.87
C PRO A 276 24.34 -3.07 12.05
N ASN A 277 23.69 -4.21 11.82
CA ASN A 277 24.21 -5.32 11.02
C ASN A 277 23.90 -5.21 9.51
N GLY A 278 23.29 -4.10 9.05
CA GLY A 278 22.94 -3.86 7.67
C GLY A 278 21.60 -4.47 7.21
N TRP A 279 20.81 -5.07 8.11
CA TRP A 279 19.45 -5.48 7.77
C TRP A 279 18.53 -4.26 7.69
N SER A 280 17.57 -4.31 6.78
CA SER A 280 16.59 -3.25 6.65
C SER A 280 15.30 -3.64 7.39
N VAL A 281 14.74 -2.71 8.16
CA VAL A 281 13.41 -2.80 8.72
C VAL A 281 12.47 -1.85 7.98
N ARG A 282 11.36 -2.38 7.46
CA ARG A 282 10.28 -1.62 6.82
C ARG A 282 9.08 -1.59 7.76
N PHE A 283 8.40 -0.48 7.85
CA PHE A 283 7.26 -0.29 8.77
C PHE A 283 6.32 0.82 8.28
N SER A 284 5.05 0.77 8.70
CA SER A 284 4.07 1.85 8.49
C SER A 284 4.42 3.07 9.33
N ALA A 285 4.66 4.23 8.71
CA ALA A 285 5.10 5.44 9.39
C ALA A 285 4.09 6.60 9.34
N CYS A 286 3.28 6.69 8.28
CA CYS A 286 2.36 7.80 8.07
C CYS A 286 0.93 7.26 7.87
N PRO A 287 0.01 7.46 8.82
CA PRO A 287 -1.37 7.06 8.66
C PRO A 287 -2.04 7.83 7.51
N VAL A 288 -2.73 7.10 6.65
CA VAL A 288 -3.68 7.63 5.66
C VAL A 288 -5.09 7.41 6.19
N LEU A 289 -5.86 8.49 6.27
CA LEU A 289 -7.21 8.51 6.79
C LEU A 289 -8.21 8.81 5.67
N ASP A 290 -9.42 8.31 5.79
CA ASP A 290 -10.51 8.65 4.88
C ASP A 290 -11.02 10.09 5.08
N VAL A 291 -12.04 10.48 4.31
CA VAL A 291 -12.66 11.82 4.39
C VAL A 291 -13.31 12.13 5.74
N ASN A 292 -13.63 11.11 6.52
CA ASN A 292 -14.18 11.21 7.86
C ASN A 292 -13.08 11.14 8.94
N LYS A 293 -11.80 11.16 8.54
CA LYS A 293 -10.62 11.01 9.40
C LYS A 293 -10.58 9.67 10.13
N GLN A 294 -11.13 8.62 9.53
CA GLN A 294 -11.08 7.27 10.04
C GLN A 294 -9.94 6.50 9.37
N HIS A 295 -9.29 5.62 10.14
CA HIS A 295 -8.29 4.71 9.59
C HIS A 295 -8.91 3.69 8.65
N THR A 296 -8.27 3.44 7.52
CA THR A 296 -8.63 2.38 6.58
C THR A 296 -7.64 1.20 6.65
N GLU A 297 -6.84 1.13 7.72
CA GLU A 297 -5.80 0.12 7.93
C GLU A 297 -6.35 -1.32 7.93
N PHE A 298 -7.54 -1.53 8.46
CA PHE A 298 -8.20 -2.85 8.48
C PHE A 298 -9.09 -3.11 7.25
N GLY A 299 -8.99 -2.26 6.22
CA GLY A 299 -9.72 -2.39 4.98
C GLY A 299 -11.01 -1.58 4.92
N ILE A 300 -11.58 -1.59 3.73
CA ILE A 300 -12.80 -0.86 3.34
C ILE A 300 -13.87 -1.89 3.00
N ASP A 301 -15.04 -1.79 3.63
CA ASP A 301 -16.19 -2.62 3.28
C ASP A 301 -16.72 -2.25 1.90
N PRO A 302 -17.15 -3.26 1.10
CA PRO A 302 -17.84 -2.98 -0.16
C PRO A 302 -19.26 -2.46 0.08
N ASP A 303 -19.80 -1.73 -0.89
CA ASP A 303 -21.23 -1.35 -0.89
C ASP A 303 -22.14 -2.58 -1.04
N THR A 304 -21.65 -3.59 -1.76
CA THR A 304 -22.35 -4.86 -1.96
C THR A 304 -21.39 -6.01 -1.76
N ALA A 305 -21.59 -6.77 -0.68
CA ALA A 305 -20.84 -7.99 -0.43
C ALA A 305 -21.26 -9.11 -1.40
N VAL A 306 -20.30 -9.69 -2.10
CA VAL A 306 -20.51 -10.80 -3.04
C VAL A 306 -19.42 -11.82 -2.84
N ALA A 307 -19.80 -13.05 -2.53
CA ALA A 307 -18.90 -14.19 -2.45
C ALA A 307 -19.05 -15.11 -3.65
N ILE A 308 -17.94 -15.63 -4.17
CA ILE A 308 -17.96 -16.72 -5.13
C ILE A 308 -18.21 -18.02 -4.33
N THR A 309 -19.47 -18.45 -4.28
CA THR A 309 -19.93 -19.53 -3.40
C THR A 309 -19.68 -20.94 -3.92
N ASP A 310 -19.43 -21.13 -5.23
CA ASP A 310 -19.22 -22.47 -5.79
C ASP A 310 -18.33 -22.46 -7.06
N ARG A 311 -17.18 -23.17 -6.97
CA ARG A 311 -16.35 -23.47 -8.14
C ARG A 311 -17.06 -24.34 -9.20
N LYS A 312 -18.10 -25.06 -8.82
CA LYS A 312 -18.84 -25.96 -9.76
C LYS A 312 -19.86 -25.22 -10.60
N SER A 313 -20.42 -24.11 -10.11
CA SER A 313 -21.37 -23.28 -10.87
C SER A 313 -20.73 -22.56 -12.06
N THR A 314 -19.39 -22.53 -12.13
CA THR A 314 -18.62 -21.93 -13.21
C THR A 314 -18.26 -22.87 -14.36
N ARG A 315 -18.62 -24.16 -14.26
CA ARG A 315 -18.68 -25.02 -15.45
C ARG A 315 -19.96 -24.66 -16.21
N LEU A 316 -19.84 -23.64 -17.03
CA LEU A 316 -20.80 -23.39 -18.10
C LEU A 316 -20.79 -24.61 -19.01
N ASN A 317 -21.92 -25.29 -19.08
CA ASN A 317 -22.22 -26.33 -20.08
C ASN A 317 -22.06 -25.77 -21.48
#